data_b60b225a2b9a3089fa696cfac1b19e34
#
_entry.id   b60b225a2b9a3089fa696cfac1b19e34
#
_cell.length_a   1.000
_cell.length_b   1.000
_cell.length_c   1.000
_cell.angle_alpha   90.00
_cell.angle_beta   90.00
_cell.angle_gamma   90.00
#
_symmetry.space_group_name_H-M   'P 1'
#
loop_
_entity.id
_entity.type
_entity.pdbx_description
1 polymer ?
#
loop_
_entity_poly.entity_id
_entity_poly.type
_entity_poly.pdbx_seq_one_letter_code
_entity_poly.pdbx_strand_id
1 'polypeptide(L)'
;MAETTISTANRVKQWDDKAHIEYIRANRFKRYMGSNENSIIQVKEDLTKKRGDAITIPLVGALDSSGGPNTGSSDLVGNEKALPNDGHRIPVGVVRDATLVNVEEEQASPINIRNAGKVALRDLQMRYLRNDIIGALGSINGVAYGTATTGQKNTWHDGNSDRVLYGAAAGNFVAGDHAASLANIASPGDALTGDLVSLAKRTAQDAVTVNGDGIRPFRYGEDMETFVMFVNTKAFRDLRNWMVTNKFWNDAMQAGKDNPLFSGPTSIHWDGVIVREIPEIGVISGVGAGDPAIDVAPCYLCGAQALAAAWAMRTKSTTRKEDDYGFRYGVGFMEMRGVEKLQYAQGTDEAKDWGVVTTYVAGVADA
;
A
#
# COMPACT_ATOMS: atom_id res chain seq x y z
N MET A 1 27.23 55.34 -37.08
CA MET A 1 28.20 54.24 -36.81
C MET A 1 27.45 52.93 -36.98
N ALA A 2 27.93 52.02 -37.84
CA ALA A 2 27.33 50.74 -38.03
C ALA A 2 27.85 49.78 -36.93
N GLU A 3 26.98 49.24 -36.12
CA GLU A 3 27.35 48.23 -35.10
C GLU A 3 27.60 46.88 -35.77
N THR A 4 28.68 46.22 -35.37
CA THR A 4 29.00 44.87 -35.84
C THR A 4 28.13 43.85 -35.11
N THR A 5 27.21 43.21 -35.83
CA THR A 5 26.37 42.12 -35.28
C THR A 5 27.02 40.76 -35.54
N ILE A 6 27.13 39.95 -34.51
CA ILE A 6 27.66 38.58 -34.61
C ILE A 6 26.58 37.68 -35.26
N SER A 7 26.97 36.94 -36.30
CA SER A 7 26.12 35.93 -36.93
C SER A 7 25.63 34.90 -35.91
N THR A 8 24.40 34.43 -36.07
CA THR A 8 23.79 33.39 -35.20
C THR A 8 24.61 32.10 -35.15
N ALA A 9 25.34 31.79 -36.25
CA ALA A 9 26.25 30.64 -36.32
C ALA A 9 27.48 30.76 -35.39
N ASN A 10 27.92 32.01 -35.12
CA ASN A 10 29.09 32.28 -34.28
C ASN A 10 28.74 32.57 -32.81
N ARG A 11 27.46 32.49 -32.44
CA ARG A 11 27.04 32.63 -31.05
C ARG A 11 27.27 31.32 -30.31
N VAL A 12 28.17 31.32 -29.34
CA VAL A 12 28.41 30.17 -28.48
C VAL A 12 27.20 30.00 -27.56
N LYS A 13 26.51 28.86 -27.66
CA LYS A 13 25.46 28.43 -26.70
C LYS A 13 26.18 27.71 -25.58
N GLN A 14 26.13 28.26 -24.37
CA GLN A 14 26.54 27.55 -23.17
C GLN A 14 25.38 26.70 -22.72
N TRP A 15 25.64 25.42 -22.50
CA TRP A 15 24.69 24.43 -21.95
C TRP A 15 25.15 24.07 -20.56
N ASP A 16 24.18 23.82 -19.67
CA ASP A 16 24.47 23.26 -18.35
C ASP A 16 24.82 21.77 -18.52
N ASP A 17 25.95 21.35 -17.98
CA ASP A 17 26.42 19.95 -18.00
C ASP A 17 25.60 19.05 -17.06
N LYS A 18 24.74 19.64 -16.24
CA LYS A 18 23.92 18.92 -15.27
C LYS A 18 22.50 18.74 -15.75
N ALA A 19 22.09 17.48 -15.89
CA ALA A 19 20.70 17.14 -16.16
C ALA A 19 19.83 17.35 -14.92
N HIS A 20 18.77 18.14 -15.04
CA HIS A 20 17.71 18.21 -14.03
C HIS A 20 16.76 17.04 -14.25
N ILE A 21 16.82 16.06 -13.32
CA ILE A 21 15.98 14.86 -13.37
C ILE A 21 14.67 15.16 -12.65
N GLU A 22 13.55 14.77 -13.27
CA GLU A 22 12.24 14.91 -12.67
C GLU A 22 12.14 14.17 -11.33
N TYR A 23 11.57 14.83 -10.34
CA TYR A 23 11.43 14.28 -9.00
C TYR A 23 10.41 13.14 -8.96
N ILE A 24 10.84 11.99 -8.48
CA ILE A 24 9.98 10.85 -8.17
C ILE A 24 10.00 10.62 -6.66
N ARG A 25 8.81 10.57 -6.06
CA ARG A 25 8.69 10.33 -4.63
C ARG A 25 9.24 8.97 -4.24
N ALA A 26 10.06 8.93 -3.20
CA ALA A 26 10.61 7.70 -2.65
C ALA A 26 9.50 6.77 -2.15
N ASN A 27 9.76 5.47 -2.21
CA ASN A 27 8.84 4.45 -1.67
C ASN A 27 8.73 4.58 -0.14
N ARG A 28 7.58 5.06 0.34
CA ARG A 28 7.30 5.28 1.77
C ARG A 28 7.00 3.98 2.53
N PHE A 29 6.73 2.89 1.83
CA PHE A 29 6.44 1.58 2.44
C PHE A 29 7.68 0.84 2.92
N LYS A 30 8.88 1.22 2.46
CA LYS A 30 10.15 0.56 2.80
C LYS A 30 10.36 0.41 4.32
N ARG A 31 9.89 1.37 5.12
CA ARG A 31 9.98 1.34 6.59
C ARG A 31 9.15 0.20 7.21
N TYR A 32 8.10 -0.24 6.54
CA TYR A 32 7.15 -1.24 7.01
C TYR A 32 7.43 -2.63 6.44
N MET A 33 8.47 -2.76 5.60
CA MET A 33 8.91 -4.01 4.98
C MET A 33 9.96 -4.68 5.86
N GLY A 34 9.81 -5.97 6.11
CA GLY A 34 10.77 -6.74 6.86
C GLY A 34 10.52 -8.24 6.78
N SER A 35 11.48 -9.04 7.22
CA SER A 35 11.39 -10.51 7.30
C SER A 35 10.71 -11.01 8.58
N ASN A 36 10.55 -10.13 9.59
CA ASN A 36 10.02 -10.49 10.90
C ASN A 36 8.49 -10.59 10.85
N GLU A 37 7.90 -11.41 11.71
CA GLU A 37 6.46 -11.57 11.87
C GLU A 37 5.74 -10.29 12.30
N ASN A 38 6.44 -9.35 12.92
CA ASN A 38 5.91 -8.03 13.29
C ASN A 38 5.89 -7.03 12.13
N SER A 39 6.39 -7.38 10.95
CA SER A 39 6.39 -6.48 9.79
C SER A 39 5.00 -6.41 9.16
N ILE A 40 4.58 -5.22 8.74
CA ILE A 40 3.31 -5.01 8.03
C ILE A 40 3.38 -5.68 6.64
N ILE A 41 4.51 -5.52 5.95
CA ILE A 41 4.78 -6.15 4.66
C ILE A 41 5.86 -7.20 4.87
N GLN A 42 5.50 -8.46 4.84
CA GLN A 42 6.47 -9.55 4.96
C GLN A 42 7.26 -9.72 3.66
N VAL A 43 8.57 -9.75 3.80
CA VAL A 43 9.50 -10.00 2.69
C VAL A 43 9.94 -11.46 2.72
N LYS A 44 9.67 -12.20 1.63
CA LYS A 44 10.09 -13.59 1.45
C LYS A 44 10.99 -13.72 0.23
N GLU A 45 12.13 -14.39 0.40
CA GLU A 45 13.16 -14.54 -0.63
C GLU A 45 13.51 -16.01 -0.90
N ASP A 46 12.63 -16.93 -0.53
CA ASP A 46 12.91 -18.37 -0.57
C ASP A 46 13.17 -18.87 -1.99
N LEU A 47 12.53 -18.29 -3.01
CA LEU A 47 12.74 -18.63 -4.42
C LEU A 47 14.07 -18.11 -4.99
N THR A 48 14.81 -17.28 -4.32
CA THR A 48 16.15 -16.86 -4.78
C THR A 48 17.13 -18.04 -4.78
N LYS A 49 16.84 -19.08 -3.99
CA LYS A 49 17.66 -20.29 -3.84
C LYS A 49 17.01 -21.55 -4.42
N LYS A 50 15.69 -21.53 -4.70
CA LYS A 50 14.92 -22.67 -5.22
C LYS A 50 14.15 -22.24 -6.46
N ARG A 51 13.83 -23.21 -7.35
CA ARG A 51 12.98 -22.96 -8.52
C ARG A 51 11.51 -23.03 -8.11
N GLY A 52 10.69 -22.13 -8.62
CA GLY A 52 9.24 -22.08 -8.38
C GLY A 52 8.60 -20.86 -9.05
N ASP A 53 7.31 -20.92 -9.27
CA ASP A 53 6.49 -19.87 -9.88
C ASP A 53 5.71 -19.06 -8.84
N ALA A 54 5.66 -19.54 -7.60
CA ALA A 54 4.98 -18.89 -6.49
C ALA A 54 5.62 -19.24 -5.14
N ILE A 55 5.39 -18.39 -4.15
CA ILE A 55 5.73 -18.64 -2.73
C ILE A 55 4.42 -18.81 -1.96
N THR A 56 4.29 -19.92 -1.23
CA THR A 56 3.17 -20.10 -0.31
C THR A 56 3.60 -19.70 1.11
N ILE A 57 2.83 -18.82 1.73
CA ILE A 57 3.01 -18.41 3.12
C ILE A 57 2.03 -19.19 3.98
N PRO A 58 2.51 -20.01 4.92
CA PRO A 58 1.62 -20.70 5.84
C PRO A 58 0.97 -19.69 6.81
N LEU A 59 -0.34 -19.76 6.95
CA LEU A 59 -1.14 -19.02 7.91
C LEU A 59 -1.67 -20.01 8.94
N VAL A 60 -1.38 -19.75 10.20
CA VAL A 60 -1.78 -20.62 11.31
C VAL A 60 -2.74 -19.83 12.19
N GLY A 61 -3.96 -20.33 12.35
CA GLY A 61 -4.95 -19.77 13.24
C GLY A 61 -4.70 -20.13 14.70
N ALA A 62 -5.37 -19.45 15.63
CA ALA A 62 -5.33 -19.79 17.04
C ALA A 62 -6.09 -21.10 17.33
N LEU A 63 -5.78 -21.76 18.43
CA LEU A 63 -6.53 -22.90 18.89
C LEU A 63 -7.89 -22.47 19.44
N ASP A 64 -8.92 -23.28 19.22
CA ASP A 64 -10.25 -23.01 19.76
C ASP A 64 -10.24 -23.04 21.30
N SER A 65 -10.67 -21.93 21.91
CA SER A 65 -10.75 -21.75 23.35
C SER A 65 -12.18 -21.98 23.91
N SER A 66 -13.18 -22.20 23.04
CA SER A 66 -14.60 -22.22 23.40
C SER A 66 -14.96 -23.30 24.41
N GLY A 67 -14.28 -24.45 24.40
CA GLY A 67 -14.48 -25.54 25.34
C GLY A 67 -13.76 -25.38 26.69
N GLY A 68 -13.02 -24.29 26.89
CA GLY A 68 -12.18 -24.11 28.07
C GLY A 68 -11.02 -25.13 28.20
N PRO A 69 -10.24 -25.08 29.26
CA PRO A 69 -9.16 -26.04 29.51
C PRO A 69 -9.71 -27.37 29.99
N ASN A 70 -9.07 -28.47 29.61
CA ASN A 70 -9.33 -29.77 30.20
C ASN A 70 -8.84 -29.74 31.67
N THR A 71 -9.74 -29.93 32.62
CA THR A 71 -9.45 -29.84 34.06
C THR A 71 -9.73 -31.17 34.76
N GLY A 72 -9.03 -31.36 35.88
CA GLY A 72 -9.21 -32.56 36.71
C GLY A 72 -8.54 -33.79 36.14
N SER A 73 -9.21 -34.97 36.28
CA SER A 73 -8.72 -36.28 35.82
C SER A 73 -9.19 -36.63 34.40
N SER A 74 -9.63 -35.65 33.59
CA SER A 74 -10.09 -35.91 32.21
C SER A 74 -8.89 -36.33 31.36
N ASP A 75 -9.08 -37.40 30.59
CA ASP A 75 -8.10 -37.86 29.62
C ASP A 75 -7.93 -36.83 28.50
N LEU A 76 -6.71 -36.52 28.12
CA LEU A 76 -6.43 -35.66 26.96
C LEU A 76 -6.63 -36.42 25.65
N VAL A 77 -6.52 -37.76 25.68
CA VAL A 77 -6.72 -38.58 24.49
C VAL A 77 -8.18 -38.50 24.01
N GLY A 78 -8.35 -37.99 22.79
CA GLY A 78 -9.67 -37.75 22.21
C GLY A 78 -10.26 -36.36 22.50
N ASN A 79 -9.58 -35.52 23.30
CA ASN A 79 -9.94 -34.13 23.61
C ASN A 79 -8.92 -33.13 23.09
N GLU A 80 -8.05 -33.57 22.18
CA GLU A 80 -7.06 -32.70 21.52
C GLU A 80 -7.79 -31.71 20.60
N LYS A 81 -7.28 -30.50 20.57
CA LYS A 81 -7.78 -29.43 19.70
C LYS A 81 -7.04 -29.41 18.37
N ALA A 82 -7.78 -29.36 17.26
CA ALA A 82 -7.20 -29.24 15.93
C ALA A 82 -6.58 -27.85 15.75
N LEU A 83 -5.37 -27.79 15.16
CA LEU A 83 -4.71 -26.54 14.78
C LEU A 83 -5.18 -26.11 13.38
N PRO A 84 -5.97 -25.01 13.25
CA PRO A 84 -6.38 -24.52 11.95
C PRO A 84 -5.16 -23.95 11.21
N ASN A 85 -4.96 -24.37 9.99
CA ASN A 85 -3.89 -23.91 9.14
C ASN A 85 -4.37 -23.73 7.71
N ASP A 86 -3.78 -22.76 7.02
CA ASP A 86 -4.04 -22.45 5.62
C ASP A 86 -2.76 -21.97 4.95
N GLY A 87 -2.77 -21.84 3.63
CA GLY A 87 -1.63 -21.39 2.86
C GLY A 87 -2.00 -20.33 1.82
N HIS A 88 -1.45 -19.12 1.97
CA HIS A 88 -1.61 -18.08 0.96
C HIS A 88 -0.52 -18.17 -0.09
N ARG A 89 -0.90 -18.37 -1.35
CA ARG A 89 0.00 -18.49 -2.50
C ARG A 89 0.17 -17.15 -3.18
N ILE A 90 1.42 -16.69 -3.32
CA ILE A 90 1.80 -15.45 -4.00
C ILE A 90 2.50 -15.81 -5.31
N PRO A 91 1.91 -15.54 -6.47
CA PRO A 91 2.56 -15.75 -7.76
C PRO A 91 3.68 -14.73 -7.96
N VAL A 92 4.77 -15.14 -8.61
CA VAL A 92 5.92 -14.30 -8.88
C VAL A 92 6.03 -14.03 -10.37
N GLY A 93 5.97 -12.75 -10.74
CA GLY A 93 6.09 -12.28 -12.11
C GLY A 93 7.45 -11.63 -12.41
N VAL A 94 7.78 -11.54 -13.70
CA VAL A 94 8.98 -10.83 -14.19
C VAL A 94 8.66 -9.37 -14.37
N VAL A 95 9.44 -8.51 -13.72
CA VAL A 95 9.41 -7.04 -13.91
C VAL A 95 10.74 -6.63 -14.53
N ARG A 96 10.69 -6.02 -15.70
CA ARG A 96 11.89 -5.57 -16.41
C ARG A 96 11.57 -4.33 -17.23
N ASP A 97 12.55 -3.43 -17.34
CA ASP A 97 12.50 -2.29 -18.22
C ASP A 97 13.91 -1.87 -18.63
N ALA A 98 14.02 -1.12 -19.71
CA ALA A 98 15.31 -0.70 -20.27
C ALA A 98 15.20 0.62 -21.02
N THR A 99 16.31 1.37 -21.04
CA THR A 99 16.53 2.52 -21.92
C THR A 99 17.59 2.20 -22.93
N LEU A 100 17.41 2.69 -24.17
CA LEU A 100 18.36 2.56 -25.28
C LEU A 100 18.88 3.95 -25.65
N VAL A 101 20.19 4.06 -25.83
CA VAL A 101 20.86 5.30 -26.25
C VAL A 101 21.73 5.01 -27.46
N ASN A 102 21.63 5.82 -28.50
CA ASN A 102 22.50 5.75 -29.68
C ASN A 102 23.81 6.52 -29.45
N VAL A 103 24.89 6.07 -30.05
CA VAL A 103 26.20 6.74 -29.94
C VAL A 103 26.14 8.17 -30.48
N GLU A 104 25.40 8.41 -31.56
CA GLU A 104 25.23 9.73 -32.16
C GLU A 104 24.57 10.72 -31.17
N GLU A 105 23.51 10.30 -30.49
CA GLU A 105 22.81 11.11 -29.50
C GLU A 105 23.69 11.38 -28.26
N GLU A 106 24.50 10.38 -27.84
CA GLU A 106 25.41 10.53 -26.71
C GLU A 106 26.53 11.57 -27.07
N GLN A 107 26.97 11.58 -28.31
CA GLN A 107 27.99 12.52 -28.76
C GLN A 107 27.45 13.94 -29.03
N ALA A 108 26.20 14.05 -29.45
CA ALA A 108 25.55 15.34 -29.69
C ALA A 108 25.08 16.01 -28.38
N SER A 109 24.95 15.24 -27.27
CA SER A 109 24.44 15.74 -26.01
C SER A 109 25.57 16.23 -25.08
N PRO A 110 25.43 17.40 -24.48
CA PRO A 110 26.36 17.87 -23.45
C PRO A 110 26.27 17.11 -22.13
N ILE A 111 25.19 16.31 -21.91
CA ILE A 111 24.97 15.52 -20.72
C ILE A 111 25.25 14.04 -20.96
N ASN A 112 25.71 13.33 -19.93
CA ASN A 112 25.86 11.87 -20.01
C ASN A 112 24.49 11.17 -19.92
N ILE A 113 23.82 11.00 -21.08
CA ILE A 113 22.47 10.42 -21.20
C ILE A 113 22.42 9.00 -20.60
N ARG A 114 23.49 8.22 -20.74
CA ARG A 114 23.56 6.85 -20.21
C ARG A 114 23.50 6.82 -18.68
N ASN A 115 24.18 7.74 -18.00
CA ASN A 115 24.14 7.84 -16.54
C ASN A 115 22.80 8.39 -16.05
N ALA A 116 22.23 9.38 -16.75
CA ALA A 116 20.87 9.87 -16.47
C ALA A 116 19.84 8.75 -16.62
N GLY A 117 19.94 7.91 -17.65
CA GLY A 117 19.08 6.75 -17.87
C GLY A 117 19.15 5.72 -16.75
N LYS A 118 20.32 5.46 -16.15
CA LYS A 118 20.46 4.56 -15.01
C LYS A 118 19.70 5.07 -13.77
N VAL A 119 19.78 6.37 -13.49
CA VAL A 119 19.06 6.99 -12.36
C VAL A 119 17.56 6.93 -12.60
N ALA A 120 17.09 7.30 -13.79
CA ALA A 120 15.70 7.25 -14.16
C ALA A 120 15.10 5.81 -14.07
N LEU A 121 15.86 4.80 -14.49
CA LEU A 121 15.44 3.40 -14.38
C LEU A 121 15.33 2.94 -12.91
N ARG A 122 16.24 3.38 -12.03
CA ARG A 122 16.16 3.08 -10.60
C ARG A 122 14.92 3.70 -9.96
N ASP A 123 14.61 4.93 -10.35
CA ASP A 123 13.44 5.63 -9.85
C ASP A 123 12.14 5.00 -10.39
N LEU A 124 12.14 4.54 -11.64
CA LEU A 124 11.03 3.79 -12.25
C LEU A 124 10.78 2.46 -11.52
N GLN A 125 11.84 1.73 -11.18
CA GLN A 125 11.73 0.49 -10.39
C GLN A 125 11.07 0.74 -9.01
N MET A 126 11.49 1.81 -8.31
CA MET A 126 10.87 2.19 -7.03
C MET A 126 9.39 2.55 -7.20
N ARG A 127 9.02 3.21 -8.30
CA ARG A 127 7.63 3.53 -8.65
C ARG A 127 6.81 2.27 -8.88
N TYR A 128 7.34 1.28 -9.62
CA TYR A 128 6.66 0.01 -9.86
C TYR A 128 6.40 -0.74 -8.54
N LEU A 129 7.41 -0.89 -7.68
CA LEU A 129 7.22 -1.54 -6.38
C LEU A 129 6.17 -0.84 -5.52
N ARG A 130 6.18 0.49 -5.48
CA ARG A 130 5.17 1.28 -4.76
C ARG A 130 3.77 1.03 -5.30
N ASN A 131 3.61 1.08 -6.63
CA ASN A 131 2.33 0.87 -7.28
C ASN A 131 1.79 -0.56 -7.07
N ASP A 132 2.68 -1.56 -7.07
CA ASP A 132 2.30 -2.95 -6.78
C ASP A 132 1.81 -3.10 -5.33
N ILE A 133 2.46 -2.44 -4.36
CA ILE A 133 2.01 -2.44 -2.97
C ILE A 133 0.64 -1.78 -2.83
N ILE A 134 0.42 -0.62 -3.46
CA ILE A 134 -0.88 0.08 -3.45
C ILE A 134 -1.95 -0.78 -4.14
N GLY A 135 -1.61 -1.38 -5.28
CA GLY A 135 -2.49 -2.29 -5.99
C GLY A 135 -2.88 -3.51 -5.15
N ALA A 136 -1.93 -4.08 -4.43
CA ALA A 136 -2.17 -5.20 -3.52
C ALA A 136 -3.07 -4.82 -2.34
N LEU A 137 -2.89 -3.63 -1.74
CA LEU A 137 -3.77 -3.12 -0.66
C LEU A 137 -5.22 -3.03 -1.12
N GLY A 138 -5.46 -2.51 -2.32
CA GLY A 138 -6.79 -2.36 -2.91
C GLY A 138 -7.31 -3.59 -3.64
N SER A 139 -6.58 -4.71 -3.67
CA SER A 139 -7.00 -5.91 -4.41
C SER A 139 -8.24 -6.58 -3.80
N ILE A 140 -9.04 -7.17 -4.65
CA ILE A 140 -10.23 -7.94 -4.34
C ILE A 140 -9.90 -9.42 -4.61
N ASN A 141 -9.68 -10.19 -3.56
CA ASN A 141 -9.31 -11.63 -3.67
C ASN A 141 -8.19 -11.90 -4.70
N GLY A 142 -7.10 -11.10 -4.63
CA GLY A 142 -5.96 -11.21 -5.55
C GLY A 142 -6.15 -10.55 -6.92
N VAL A 143 -7.35 -10.02 -7.22
CA VAL A 143 -7.63 -9.30 -8.48
C VAL A 143 -7.55 -7.79 -8.24
N ALA A 144 -6.96 -7.04 -9.17
CA ALA A 144 -6.90 -5.58 -9.06
C ALA A 144 -8.31 -4.97 -9.05
N TYR A 145 -8.57 -3.99 -8.18
CA TYR A 145 -9.89 -3.38 -7.98
C TYR A 145 -10.57 -2.91 -9.28
N GLY A 146 -9.80 -2.32 -10.19
CA GLY A 146 -10.32 -1.79 -11.47
C GLY A 146 -10.73 -2.88 -12.48
N THR A 147 -10.20 -4.09 -12.35
CA THR A 147 -10.51 -5.23 -13.24
C THR A 147 -11.45 -6.25 -12.59
N ALA A 148 -11.66 -6.16 -11.28
CA ALA A 148 -12.56 -7.04 -10.55
C ALA A 148 -14.02 -6.81 -10.99
N THR A 149 -14.73 -7.92 -11.26
CA THR A 149 -16.15 -7.90 -11.62
C THR A 149 -17.01 -7.48 -10.42
N THR A 150 -18.23 -7.04 -10.67
CA THR A 150 -19.21 -6.71 -9.61
C THR A 150 -19.44 -7.89 -8.68
N GLY A 151 -19.57 -9.10 -9.21
CA GLY A 151 -19.73 -10.31 -8.40
C GLY A 151 -18.55 -10.56 -7.47
N GLN A 152 -17.31 -10.44 -7.96
CA GLN A 152 -16.11 -10.57 -7.13
C GLN A 152 -16.05 -9.51 -6.01
N LYS A 153 -16.42 -8.26 -6.32
CA LYS A 153 -16.48 -7.18 -5.32
C LYS A 153 -17.53 -7.47 -4.24
N ASN A 154 -18.69 -7.97 -4.64
CA ASN A 154 -19.76 -8.30 -3.71
C ASN A 154 -19.39 -9.50 -2.82
N THR A 155 -18.81 -10.57 -3.38
CA THR A 155 -18.32 -11.72 -2.62
C THR A 155 -17.25 -11.30 -1.60
N TRP A 156 -16.27 -10.48 -2.00
CA TRP A 156 -15.26 -9.96 -1.08
C TRP A 156 -15.87 -9.05 0.00
N HIS A 157 -16.81 -8.21 -0.36
CA HIS A 157 -17.52 -7.31 0.53
C HIS A 157 -18.24 -8.07 1.62
N ASP A 158 -18.98 -9.12 1.27
CA ASP A 158 -19.72 -9.94 2.23
C ASP A 158 -18.80 -10.80 3.09
N GLY A 159 -17.79 -11.42 2.49
CA GLY A 159 -16.77 -12.20 3.21
C GLY A 159 -15.98 -11.39 4.24
N ASN A 160 -15.81 -10.08 3.99
CA ASN A 160 -15.07 -9.14 4.84
C ASN A 160 -15.95 -8.11 5.54
N SER A 161 -17.25 -8.39 5.77
CA SER A 161 -18.21 -7.46 6.38
C SER A 161 -17.78 -6.98 7.78
N ASP A 162 -16.96 -7.75 8.48
CA ASP A 162 -16.40 -7.46 9.80
C ASP A 162 -15.15 -6.58 9.78
N ARG A 163 -14.63 -6.22 8.58
CA ARG A 163 -13.39 -5.45 8.41
C ARG A 163 -13.40 -4.48 7.23
N VAL A 164 -14.58 -4.18 6.70
CA VAL A 164 -14.79 -3.15 5.69
C VAL A 164 -15.76 -2.10 6.22
N LEU A 165 -15.37 -0.83 6.20
CA LEU A 165 -16.17 0.30 6.67
C LEU A 165 -16.51 1.23 5.51
N TYR A 166 -17.74 1.71 5.47
CA TYR A 166 -18.25 2.69 4.49
C TYR A 166 -18.62 3.99 5.21
N GLY A 167 -17.67 4.89 5.37
CA GLY A 167 -17.84 6.08 6.18
C GLY A 167 -18.03 5.79 7.66
N ALA A 168 -18.63 6.74 8.37
CA ALA A 168 -18.82 6.67 9.82
C ALA A 168 -20.09 5.90 10.23
N ALA A 169 -21.08 5.81 9.35
CA ALA A 169 -22.39 5.22 9.67
C ALA A 169 -22.45 3.73 9.30
N ALA A 170 -22.80 2.88 10.26
CA ALA A 170 -22.99 1.45 10.01
C ALA A 170 -24.07 1.16 8.94
N GLY A 171 -25.06 2.04 8.80
CA GLY A 171 -26.13 1.93 7.80
C GLY A 171 -25.67 2.13 6.34
N ASN A 172 -24.45 2.59 6.11
CA ASN A 172 -23.88 2.70 4.76
C ASN A 172 -23.52 1.34 4.17
N PHE A 173 -23.35 0.32 5.02
CA PHE A 173 -23.09 -1.05 4.58
C PHE A 173 -24.38 -1.69 4.06
N VAL A 174 -24.41 -2.09 2.80
CA VAL A 174 -25.52 -2.81 2.15
C VAL A 174 -25.05 -4.22 1.82
N ALA A 175 -25.55 -5.22 2.56
CA ALA A 175 -25.17 -6.61 2.35
C ALA A 175 -25.43 -7.05 0.90
N GLY A 176 -24.49 -7.76 0.31
CA GLY A 176 -24.55 -8.24 -1.07
C GLY A 176 -24.28 -7.20 -2.14
N ASP A 177 -24.08 -5.92 -1.80
CA ASP A 177 -23.86 -4.87 -2.79
C ASP A 177 -22.79 -3.84 -2.37
N HIS A 178 -21.57 -4.06 -2.86
CA HIS A 178 -20.47 -3.14 -2.67
C HIS A 178 -20.70 -1.76 -3.29
N ALA A 179 -21.33 -1.71 -4.48
CA ALA A 179 -21.57 -0.44 -5.18
C ALA A 179 -22.62 0.41 -4.47
N ALA A 180 -23.70 -0.20 -3.97
CA ALA A 180 -24.69 0.49 -3.17
C ALA A 180 -24.11 1.01 -1.85
N SER A 181 -23.22 0.25 -1.22
CA SER A 181 -22.51 0.69 -0.01
C SER A 181 -21.61 1.91 -0.27
N LEU A 182 -20.92 1.97 -1.41
CA LEU A 182 -20.15 3.15 -1.81
C LEU A 182 -21.05 4.36 -2.08
N ALA A 183 -22.21 4.15 -2.72
CA ALA A 183 -23.14 5.22 -3.05
C ALA A 183 -23.78 5.90 -1.83
N ASN A 184 -23.73 5.24 -0.66
CA ASN A 184 -24.22 5.81 0.60
C ASN A 184 -23.22 6.76 1.28
N ILE A 185 -21.94 6.76 0.84
CA ILE A 185 -20.91 7.62 1.43
C ILE A 185 -21.16 9.08 1.06
N ALA A 186 -21.43 9.92 2.04
CA ALA A 186 -21.77 11.34 1.86
C ALA A 186 -20.72 12.27 2.47
N SER A 187 -20.57 13.47 1.88
CA SER A 187 -19.76 14.55 2.44
C SER A 187 -20.67 15.61 3.08
N PRO A 188 -20.30 16.18 4.23
CA PRO A 188 -19.07 15.98 5.03
C PRO A 188 -19.15 14.83 6.04
N GLY A 189 -20.31 14.16 6.18
CA GLY A 189 -20.57 13.18 7.25
C GLY A 189 -19.61 12.00 7.29
N ASP A 190 -19.18 11.51 6.13
CA ASP A 190 -18.28 10.35 5.98
C ASP A 190 -16.84 10.76 5.58
N ALA A 191 -16.44 12.02 5.86
CA ALA A 191 -15.04 12.43 5.74
C ALA A 191 -14.17 11.73 6.80
N LEU A 192 -12.86 11.60 6.55
CA LEU A 192 -11.96 11.00 7.52
C LEU A 192 -11.80 11.89 8.75
N THR A 193 -12.22 11.37 9.89
CA THR A 193 -12.12 12.03 11.21
C THR A 193 -11.33 11.15 12.18
N GLY A 194 -10.91 11.72 13.32
CA GLY A 194 -10.28 10.94 14.39
C GLY A 194 -11.21 9.87 14.96
N ASP A 195 -12.51 10.15 15.03
CA ASP A 195 -13.51 9.18 15.50
C ASP A 195 -13.60 7.96 14.55
N LEU A 196 -13.52 8.20 13.23
CA LEU A 196 -13.53 7.13 12.24
C LEU A 196 -12.22 6.31 12.27
N VAL A 197 -11.07 6.94 12.53
CA VAL A 197 -9.80 6.23 12.75
C VAL A 197 -9.91 5.34 13.99
N SER A 198 -10.49 5.83 15.08
CA SER A 198 -10.73 5.04 16.29
C SER A 198 -11.75 3.92 16.06
N LEU A 199 -12.77 4.14 15.21
CA LEU A 199 -13.72 3.09 14.80
C LEU A 199 -12.98 2.00 14.01
N ALA A 200 -12.15 2.37 13.04
CA ALA A 200 -11.38 1.41 12.26
C ALA A 200 -10.43 0.56 13.14
N LYS A 201 -9.84 1.16 14.19
CA LYS A 201 -9.04 0.42 15.18
C LYS A 201 -9.89 -0.60 15.94
N ARG A 202 -11.05 -0.19 16.48
CA ARG A 202 -11.96 -1.12 17.17
C ARG A 202 -12.41 -2.25 16.24
N THR A 203 -12.76 -1.93 15.00
CA THR A 203 -13.08 -2.92 13.97
C THR A 203 -11.94 -3.91 13.76
N ALA A 204 -10.67 -3.46 13.77
CA ALA A 204 -9.52 -4.36 13.66
C ALA A 204 -9.36 -5.26 14.90
N GLN A 205 -9.67 -4.74 16.09
CA GLN A 205 -9.61 -5.51 17.35
C GLN A 205 -10.75 -6.52 17.47
N ASP A 206 -11.94 -6.17 16.96
CA ASP A 206 -13.15 -7.01 17.02
C ASP A 206 -13.30 -7.91 15.78
N ALA A 207 -12.40 -7.81 14.79
CA ALA A 207 -12.48 -8.57 13.55
C ALA A 207 -12.48 -10.09 13.80
N VAL A 208 -13.40 -10.80 13.17
CA VAL A 208 -13.51 -12.26 13.30
C VAL A 208 -12.32 -12.94 12.60
N THR A 209 -11.45 -13.52 13.38
CA THR A 209 -10.32 -14.34 12.92
C THR A 209 -10.58 -15.82 13.19
N VAL A 210 -9.68 -16.68 12.77
CA VAL A 210 -9.79 -18.12 13.03
C VAL A 210 -9.38 -18.38 14.48
N ASN A 211 -10.36 -18.38 15.40
CA ASN A 211 -10.21 -18.59 16.86
C ASN A 211 -9.27 -17.58 17.55
N GLY A 212 -8.95 -16.44 16.93
CA GLY A 212 -8.08 -15.41 17.50
C GLY A 212 -8.84 -14.17 17.98
N ASP A 213 -8.11 -13.24 18.60
CA ASP A 213 -8.65 -12.03 19.24
C ASP A 213 -8.54 -10.80 18.33
N GLY A 214 -8.87 -10.91 17.04
CA GLY A 214 -8.82 -9.83 16.09
C GLY A 214 -7.53 -9.78 15.25
N ILE A 215 -7.35 -8.68 14.51
CA ILE A 215 -6.17 -8.47 13.64
C ILE A 215 -4.96 -8.17 14.50
N ARG A 216 -3.86 -8.91 14.25
CA ARG A 216 -2.60 -8.74 14.98
C ARG A 216 -2.04 -7.32 14.82
N PRO A 217 -1.86 -6.56 15.93
CA PRO A 217 -1.28 -5.21 15.84
C PRO A 217 0.21 -5.25 15.49
N PHE A 218 0.70 -4.15 14.94
CA PHE A 218 2.12 -3.89 14.76
C PHE A 218 2.70 -3.40 16.09
N ARG A 219 3.70 -4.10 16.63
CA ARG A 219 4.33 -3.73 17.90
C ARG A 219 5.47 -2.76 17.68
N TYR A 220 5.36 -1.59 18.28
CA TYR A 220 6.40 -0.56 18.33
C TYR A 220 6.91 -0.43 19.76
N GLY A 221 7.95 -1.23 20.10
CA GLY A 221 8.42 -1.37 21.49
C GLY A 221 7.80 -2.58 22.21
N GLU A 222 8.10 -2.74 23.50
CA GLU A 222 7.71 -3.95 24.25
C GLU A 222 6.20 -4.04 24.53
N ASP A 223 5.52 -2.91 24.75
CA ASP A 223 4.09 -2.86 25.15
C ASP A 223 3.20 -1.97 24.27
N MET A 224 3.73 -1.41 23.18
CA MET A 224 2.94 -0.53 22.32
C MET A 224 2.35 -1.29 21.13
N GLU A 225 1.09 -1.66 21.24
CA GLU A 225 0.31 -2.20 20.14
C GLU A 225 -0.26 -1.06 19.29
N THR A 226 0.18 -0.98 18.04
CA THR A 226 -0.20 0.08 17.12
C THR A 226 -0.67 -0.51 15.79
N PHE A 227 -1.50 0.25 15.09
CA PHE A 227 -1.84 -0.01 13.71
C PHE A 227 -1.30 1.10 12.82
N VAL A 228 -1.12 0.83 11.54
CA VAL A 228 -0.72 1.83 10.56
C VAL A 228 -1.81 1.99 9.52
N MET A 229 -2.33 3.21 9.38
CA MET A 229 -3.35 3.54 8.40
C MET A 229 -2.74 4.32 7.24
N PHE A 230 -2.84 3.77 6.03
CA PHE A 230 -2.41 4.45 4.80
C PHE A 230 -3.60 5.17 4.18
N VAL A 231 -3.46 6.47 3.97
CA VAL A 231 -4.51 7.34 3.47
C VAL A 231 -4.03 8.19 2.30
N ASN A 232 -4.93 8.61 1.43
CA ASN A 232 -4.59 9.55 0.38
C ASN A 232 -4.52 10.99 0.91
N THR A 233 -4.07 11.92 0.06
CA THR A 233 -3.93 13.34 0.40
C THR A 233 -5.25 14.00 0.79
N LYS A 234 -6.37 13.66 0.11
CA LYS A 234 -7.69 14.25 0.39
C LYS A 234 -8.20 13.83 1.78
N ALA A 235 -8.16 12.54 2.08
CA ALA A 235 -8.55 12.01 3.39
C ALA A 235 -7.63 12.54 4.52
N PHE A 236 -6.32 12.66 4.27
CA PHE A 236 -5.38 13.23 5.23
C PHE A 236 -5.66 14.71 5.52
N ARG A 237 -6.02 15.50 4.48
CA ARG A 237 -6.48 16.88 4.64
C ARG A 237 -7.70 16.97 5.56
N ASP A 238 -8.69 16.10 5.34
CA ASP A 238 -9.94 16.11 6.09
C ASP A 238 -9.71 15.76 7.57
N LEU A 239 -8.87 14.76 7.85
CA LEU A 239 -8.44 14.43 9.20
C LEU A 239 -7.75 15.63 9.88
N ARG A 240 -6.83 16.30 9.17
CA ARG A 240 -6.15 17.50 9.70
C ARG A 240 -7.13 18.64 9.96
N ASN A 241 -8.07 18.90 9.06
CA ASN A 241 -9.10 19.92 9.24
C ASN A 241 -10.00 19.61 10.44
N TRP A 242 -10.38 18.35 10.63
CA TRP A 242 -11.14 17.92 11.81
C TRP A 242 -10.36 18.17 13.10
N MET A 243 -9.05 17.86 13.13
CA MET A 243 -8.19 18.14 14.29
C MET A 243 -8.05 19.63 14.59
N VAL A 244 -7.94 20.47 13.55
CA VAL A 244 -7.89 21.94 13.71
C VAL A 244 -9.21 22.47 14.28
N THR A 245 -10.34 22.01 13.76
CA THR A 245 -11.69 22.42 14.20
C THR A 245 -11.94 22.07 15.66
N ASN A 246 -11.47 20.90 16.08
CA ASN A 246 -11.60 20.44 17.48
C ASN A 246 -10.46 20.92 18.40
N LYS A 247 -9.61 21.85 17.93
CA LYS A 247 -8.47 22.45 18.65
C LYS A 247 -7.33 21.51 19.04
N PHE A 248 -7.42 20.21 18.78
CA PHE A 248 -6.35 19.24 19.07
C PHE A 248 -5.02 19.62 18.39
N TRP A 249 -5.09 20.20 17.21
CA TRP A 249 -3.91 20.67 16.48
C TRP A 249 -3.19 21.80 17.20
N ASN A 250 -3.93 22.79 17.71
CA ASN A 250 -3.35 23.94 18.43
C ASN A 250 -2.73 23.52 19.76
N ASP A 251 -3.41 22.65 20.49
CA ASP A 251 -2.92 22.13 21.77
C ASP A 251 -1.65 21.28 21.56
N ALA A 252 -1.60 20.52 20.48
CA ALA A 252 -0.44 19.73 20.12
C ALA A 252 0.76 20.61 19.70
N MET A 253 0.53 21.70 18.98
CA MET A 253 1.59 22.66 18.65
C MET A 253 2.14 23.40 19.88
N GLN A 254 1.30 23.67 20.87
CA GLN A 254 1.74 24.29 22.13
C GLN A 254 2.57 23.33 23.01
N ALA A 255 2.31 22.03 22.95
CA ALA A 255 3.05 21.03 23.70
C ALA A 255 4.48 20.78 23.19
N GLY A 256 4.86 21.35 22.04
CA GLY A 256 6.24 21.37 21.54
C GLY A 256 6.65 20.12 20.77
N LYS A 257 7.97 20.02 20.55
CA LYS A 257 8.61 19.08 19.63
C LYS A 257 8.47 17.59 20.00
N ASP A 258 8.17 17.31 21.27
CA ASP A 258 8.10 15.97 21.84
C ASP A 258 6.66 15.41 21.88
N ASN A 259 5.70 16.11 21.26
CA ASN A 259 4.32 15.63 21.23
C ASN A 259 4.20 14.39 20.33
N PRO A 260 3.72 13.25 20.86
CA PRO A 260 3.56 12.00 20.10
C PRO A 260 2.57 12.11 18.92
N LEU A 261 1.73 13.15 18.88
CA LEU A 261 0.81 13.39 17.76
C LEU A 261 1.56 13.64 16.44
N PHE A 262 2.79 14.21 16.50
CA PHE A 262 3.58 14.57 15.33
C PHE A 262 4.82 13.67 15.19
N SER A 263 4.70 12.64 14.38
CA SER A 263 5.85 11.80 13.98
C SER A 263 6.53 12.28 12.70
N GLY A 264 6.16 13.47 12.22
CA GLY A 264 6.67 14.08 10.98
C GLY A 264 5.57 14.76 10.16
N PRO A 265 5.93 15.51 9.12
CA PRO A 265 4.99 16.34 8.36
C PRO A 265 3.88 15.56 7.63
N THR A 266 4.07 14.25 7.43
CA THR A 266 3.16 13.38 6.67
C THR A 266 2.61 12.21 7.49
N SER A 267 2.68 12.28 8.81
CA SER A 267 2.15 11.24 9.71
C SER A 267 1.57 11.87 10.97
N ILE A 268 0.42 11.36 11.38
CA ILE A 268 -0.31 11.77 12.58
C ILE A 268 -0.51 10.50 13.42
N HIS A 269 -0.30 10.61 14.75
CA HIS A 269 -0.61 9.55 15.69
C HIS A 269 -1.95 9.87 16.37
N TRP A 270 -2.91 8.98 16.24
CA TRP A 270 -4.22 9.12 16.87
C TRP A 270 -4.66 7.79 17.44
N ASP A 271 -5.01 7.76 18.73
CA ASP A 271 -5.54 6.59 19.43
C ASP A 271 -4.77 5.26 19.15
N GLY A 272 -3.41 5.31 19.15
CA GLY A 272 -2.59 4.14 18.86
C GLY A 272 -2.55 3.75 17.37
N VAL A 273 -3.06 4.59 16.48
CA VAL A 273 -2.96 4.42 15.03
C VAL A 273 -2.01 5.46 14.45
N ILE A 274 -1.05 5.00 13.65
CA ILE A 274 -0.15 5.86 12.88
C ILE A 274 -0.81 6.10 11.52
N VAL A 275 -1.45 7.25 11.34
CA VAL A 275 -2.02 7.65 10.05
C VAL A 275 -0.91 8.23 9.17
N ARG A 276 -0.69 7.62 8.00
CA ARG A 276 0.36 8.01 7.07
C ARG A 276 -0.20 8.39 5.71
N GLU A 277 0.18 9.58 5.27
CA GLU A 277 -0.18 10.08 3.96
C GLU A 277 0.62 9.38 2.85
N ILE A 278 -0.09 8.80 1.88
CA ILE A 278 0.44 8.21 0.64
C ILE A 278 -0.31 8.85 -0.54
N PRO A 279 0.24 9.92 -1.14
CA PRO A 279 -0.46 10.66 -2.20
C PRO A 279 -0.78 9.85 -3.45
N GLU A 280 -0.11 8.72 -3.62
CA GLU A 280 -0.28 7.84 -4.77
C GLU A 280 -1.47 6.87 -4.64
N ILE A 281 -2.12 6.80 -3.48
CA ILE A 281 -3.40 6.08 -3.33
C ILE A 281 -4.47 6.87 -4.09
N GLY A 282 -5.01 6.26 -5.13
CA GLY A 282 -6.07 6.87 -5.94
C GLY A 282 -7.41 6.95 -5.22
N VAL A 283 -8.31 7.78 -5.75
CA VAL A 283 -9.73 7.80 -5.36
C VAL A 283 -10.55 6.99 -6.36
N ILE A 284 -11.70 6.50 -5.92
CA ILE A 284 -12.71 5.91 -6.78
C ILE A 284 -13.66 7.06 -7.17
N SER A 285 -13.60 7.47 -8.44
CA SER A 285 -14.29 8.68 -8.87
C SER A 285 -15.78 8.46 -9.12
N GLY A 286 -16.62 9.39 -8.64
CA GLY A 286 -18.02 9.49 -8.98
C GLY A 286 -18.87 8.30 -8.51
N VAL A 287 -18.59 7.73 -7.34
CA VAL A 287 -19.31 6.57 -6.80
C VAL A 287 -20.04 6.85 -5.48
N GLY A 288 -19.71 7.93 -4.78
CA GLY A 288 -20.37 8.31 -3.53
C GLY A 288 -21.69 9.05 -3.73
N ALA A 289 -22.31 9.44 -2.63
CA ALA A 289 -23.60 10.15 -2.64
C ALA A 289 -23.51 11.54 -3.28
N GLY A 290 -24.63 12.00 -3.83
CA GLY A 290 -24.77 13.35 -4.39
C GLY A 290 -24.98 13.38 -5.91
N ASP A 291 -25.29 14.57 -6.43
CA ASP A 291 -25.41 14.86 -7.86
C ASP A 291 -24.72 16.21 -8.14
N PRO A 292 -23.51 16.20 -8.73
CA PRO A 292 -22.75 15.03 -9.16
C PRO A 292 -22.23 14.15 -7.99
N ALA A 293 -22.12 12.84 -8.25
CA ALA A 293 -21.63 11.89 -7.27
C ALA A 293 -20.18 12.23 -6.83
N ILE A 294 -19.91 12.14 -5.53
CA ILE A 294 -18.59 12.47 -4.98
C ILE A 294 -17.58 11.33 -5.19
N ASP A 295 -16.30 11.69 -5.17
CA ASP A 295 -15.20 10.73 -5.13
C ASP A 295 -15.13 10.05 -3.76
N VAL A 296 -14.76 8.78 -3.73
CA VAL A 296 -14.54 8.00 -2.52
C VAL A 296 -13.07 7.62 -2.41
N ALA A 297 -12.48 7.89 -1.26
CA ALA A 297 -11.09 7.59 -0.97
C ALA A 297 -10.97 6.31 -0.14
N PRO A 298 -10.29 5.26 -0.64
CA PRO A 298 -9.98 4.10 0.17
C PRO A 298 -8.84 4.43 1.14
N CYS A 299 -8.99 4.02 2.39
CA CYS A 299 -8.02 4.09 3.45
C CYS A 299 -7.78 2.68 3.98
N TYR A 300 -6.53 2.31 4.21
CA TYR A 300 -6.15 0.95 4.60
C TYR A 300 -5.48 0.95 5.96
N LEU A 301 -6.18 0.43 6.98
CA LEU A 301 -5.59 0.19 8.29
C LEU A 301 -4.93 -1.18 8.27
N CYS A 302 -3.64 -1.23 8.52
CA CYS A 302 -2.82 -2.43 8.45
C CYS A 302 -2.29 -2.81 9.83
N GLY A 303 -2.46 -4.07 10.19
CA GLY A 303 -1.77 -4.72 11.28
C GLY A 303 -0.46 -5.39 10.83
N ALA A 304 0.10 -6.23 11.67
CA ALA A 304 1.24 -7.07 11.30
C ALA A 304 0.79 -8.11 10.25
N GLN A 305 1.69 -8.44 9.32
CA GLN A 305 1.43 -9.44 8.27
C GLN A 305 0.21 -9.10 7.37
N ALA A 306 0.01 -7.81 7.09
CA ALA A 306 -1.09 -7.36 6.22
C ALA A 306 -0.84 -7.73 4.75
N LEU A 307 0.40 -7.57 4.29
CA LEU A 307 0.83 -7.88 2.93
C LEU A 307 2.07 -8.78 2.95
N ALA A 308 2.29 -9.44 1.83
CA ALA A 308 3.53 -10.13 1.59
C ALA A 308 4.12 -9.77 0.23
N ALA A 309 5.44 -9.63 0.20
CA ALA A 309 6.23 -9.38 -0.97
C ALA A 309 7.24 -10.51 -1.16
N ALA A 310 7.08 -11.26 -2.23
CA ALA A 310 7.88 -12.41 -2.58
C ALA A 310 8.90 -12.04 -3.66
N TRP A 311 10.19 -12.36 -3.47
CA TRP A 311 11.23 -12.21 -4.48
C TRP A 311 11.80 -13.56 -4.88
N ALA A 312 11.72 -13.87 -6.17
CA ALA A 312 12.45 -14.99 -6.77
C ALA A 312 13.83 -14.53 -7.28
N MET A 313 13.93 -13.29 -7.72
CA MET A 313 15.19 -12.69 -8.13
C MET A 313 15.21 -11.22 -7.73
N ARG A 314 16.23 -10.86 -6.95
CA ARG A 314 16.51 -9.46 -6.64
C ARG A 314 16.92 -8.71 -7.90
N THR A 315 16.71 -7.40 -7.90
CA THR A 315 17.04 -6.53 -9.02
C THR A 315 18.46 -6.73 -9.51
N LYS A 316 18.57 -7.01 -10.81
CA LYS A 316 19.84 -7.05 -11.53
C LYS A 316 19.85 -5.96 -12.59
N SER A 317 20.90 -5.15 -12.59
CA SER A 317 21.17 -4.24 -13.69
C SER A 317 21.75 -5.02 -14.86
N THR A 318 21.25 -4.77 -16.04
CA THR A 318 21.71 -5.38 -17.30
C THR A 318 22.19 -4.31 -18.26
N THR A 319 23.21 -4.63 -19.04
CA THR A 319 23.73 -3.74 -20.08
C THR A 319 23.75 -4.48 -21.40
N ARG A 320 23.21 -3.86 -22.43
CA ARG A 320 23.34 -4.35 -23.81
C ARG A 320 24.54 -3.64 -24.44
N LYS A 321 25.60 -4.36 -24.79
CA LYS A 321 26.86 -3.79 -25.31
C LYS A 321 26.99 -3.91 -26.82
N GLU A 322 26.32 -4.87 -27.43
CA GLU A 322 26.47 -5.25 -28.84
C GLU A 322 25.10 -5.32 -29.50
N ASP A 323 24.67 -4.18 -30.03
CA ASP A 323 23.54 -4.09 -30.92
C ASP A 323 23.95 -3.16 -32.08
N ASP A 324 23.60 -3.57 -33.29
CA ASP A 324 23.90 -2.82 -34.48
C ASP A 324 25.40 -2.41 -34.55
N TYR A 325 26.31 -3.43 -34.47
CA TYR A 325 27.77 -3.26 -34.48
C TYR A 325 28.32 -2.25 -33.44
N GLY A 326 27.66 -2.12 -32.29
CA GLY A 326 28.07 -1.22 -31.23
C GLY A 326 27.54 0.22 -31.35
N PHE A 327 26.63 0.46 -32.30
CA PHE A 327 26.01 1.77 -32.47
C PHE A 327 24.99 2.12 -31.38
N ARG A 328 24.37 1.08 -30.75
CA ARG A 328 23.35 1.25 -29.72
C ARG A 328 23.78 0.63 -28.40
N TYR A 329 23.62 1.39 -27.32
CA TYR A 329 23.87 0.92 -25.95
C TYR A 329 22.59 0.93 -25.15
N GLY A 330 22.29 -0.18 -24.49
CA GLY A 330 21.13 -0.31 -23.61
C GLY A 330 21.52 -0.50 -22.17
N VAL A 331 20.77 0.11 -21.27
CA VAL A 331 20.80 -0.16 -19.84
C VAL A 331 19.41 -0.58 -19.40
N GLY A 332 19.31 -1.68 -18.65
CA GLY A 332 18.05 -2.18 -18.16
C GLY A 332 18.16 -2.71 -16.75
N PHE A 333 17.01 -3.02 -16.16
CA PHE A 333 16.92 -3.80 -14.96
C PHE A 333 15.95 -4.97 -15.15
N MET A 334 16.13 -5.99 -14.37
CA MET A 334 15.25 -7.15 -14.31
C MET A 334 15.15 -7.64 -12.86
N GLU A 335 13.94 -7.92 -12.43
CA GLU A 335 13.65 -8.58 -11.16
C GLU A 335 12.46 -9.53 -11.31
N MET A 336 12.34 -10.49 -10.39
CA MET A 336 11.17 -11.36 -10.30
C MET A 336 10.58 -11.22 -8.92
N ARG A 337 9.33 -10.73 -8.85
CA ARG A 337 8.63 -10.48 -7.59
C ARG A 337 7.13 -10.64 -7.74
N GLY A 338 6.47 -10.83 -6.61
CA GLY A 338 5.02 -10.74 -6.46
C GLY A 338 4.69 -10.00 -5.16
N VAL A 339 3.62 -9.23 -5.15
CA VAL A 339 3.12 -8.55 -3.95
C VAL A 339 1.63 -8.81 -3.86
N GLU A 340 1.17 -9.37 -2.73
CA GLU A 340 -0.24 -9.63 -2.49
C GLU A 340 -0.66 -9.30 -1.05
N LYS A 341 -1.94 -9.01 -0.90
CA LYS A 341 -2.59 -8.90 0.39
C LYS A 341 -2.83 -10.30 0.93
N LEU A 342 -2.38 -10.58 2.16
CA LEU A 342 -2.57 -11.89 2.76
C LEU A 342 -4.05 -12.14 3.06
N GLN A 343 -4.52 -13.33 2.71
CA GLN A 343 -5.89 -13.78 2.90
C GLN A 343 -5.91 -15.20 3.46
N TYR A 344 -6.80 -15.44 4.39
CA TYR A 344 -7.16 -16.78 4.85
C TYR A 344 -8.27 -17.33 3.95
N ALA A 345 -8.26 -18.62 3.68
CA ALA A 345 -9.15 -19.30 2.72
C ALA A 345 -9.07 -18.74 1.30
N GLN A 346 -7.84 -18.44 0.84
CA GLN A 346 -7.57 -17.92 -0.50
C GLN A 346 -8.20 -18.77 -1.60
N GLY A 347 -8.92 -18.14 -2.54
CA GLY A 347 -9.55 -18.82 -3.67
C GLY A 347 -10.94 -19.40 -3.36
N THR A 348 -11.49 -19.14 -2.19
CA THR A 348 -12.87 -19.47 -1.83
C THR A 348 -13.72 -18.21 -1.73
N ASP A 349 -15.04 -18.37 -1.69
CA ASP A 349 -15.99 -17.27 -1.47
C ASP A 349 -15.91 -16.71 -0.03
N GLU A 350 -15.30 -17.47 0.90
CA GLU A 350 -15.08 -17.09 2.29
C GLU A 350 -13.71 -16.46 2.54
N ALA A 351 -12.98 -16.09 1.49
CA ALA A 351 -11.66 -15.50 1.63
C ALA A 351 -11.70 -14.20 2.46
N LYS A 352 -10.95 -14.19 3.55
CA LYS A 352 -10.86 -13.06 4.48
C LYS A 352 -9.48 -12.40 4.42
N ASP A 353 -9.46 -11.09 4.40
CA ASP A 353 -8.23 -10.29 4.49
C ASP A 353 -7.57 -10.51 5.86
N TRP A 354 -6.33 -10.97 5.89
CA TRP A 354 -5.69 -11.40 7.15
C TRP A 354 -5.37 -10.27 8.11
N GLY A 355 -4.83 -9.16 7.59
CA GLY A 355 -4.30 -8.08 8.43
C GLY A 355 -4.69 -6.67 7.97
N VAL A 356 -5.77 -6.52 7.19
CA VAL A 356 -6.18 -5.23 6.64
C VAL A 356 -7.64 -4.95 6.98
N VAL A 357 -7.90 -3.73 7.48
CA VAL A 357 -9.25 -3.13 7.51
C VAL A 357 -9.31 -2.07 6.43
N THR A 358 -10.26 -2.19 5.52
CA THR A 358 -10.49 -1.21 4.45
C THR A 358 -11.59 -0.24 4.86
N THR A 359 -11.30 1.05 4.85
CA THR A 359 -12.26 2.10 5.17
C THR A 359 -12.45 2.99 3.94
N TYR A 360 -13.66 3.10 3.45
CA TYR A 360 -14.02 4.01 2.36
C TYR A 360 -14.57 5.30 2.94
N VAL A 361 -13.99 6.44 2.55
CA VAL A 361 -14.36 7.77 3.05
C VAL A 361 -14.64 8.74 1.92
N ALA A 362 -15.38 9.81 2.18
CA ALA A 362 -15.59 10.87 1.21
C ALA A 362 -14.24 11.51 0.81
N GLY A 363 -13.98 11.59 -0.50
CA GLY A 363 -12.74 12.12 -1.05
C GLY A 363 -12.97 13.36 -1.91
N VAL A 364 -13.67 14.35 -1.38
CA VAL A 364 -14.07 15.56 -2.13
C VAL A 364 -12.84 16.37 -2.58
N ALA A 365 -12.90 16.93 -3.79
CA ALA A 365 -11.86 17.82 -4.29
C ALA A 365 -11.75 19.10 -3.45
N ASP A 366 -10.58 19.73 -3.49
CA ASP A 366 -10.42 21.08 -2.95
C ASP A 366 -11.29 22.07 -3.73
N ALA A 367 -11.90 23.02 -3.00
CA ALA A 367 -12.72 24.06 -3.57
C ALA A 367 -11.87 25.14 -4.27
#